data_92d0b2666eb84639a50563b64da32ba6
#
_entry.id   92d0b2666eb84639a50563b64da32ba6
#
_cell.length_a   1.000
_cell.length_b   1.000
_cell.length_c   1.000
_cell.angle_alpha   90.00
_cell.angle_beta   90.00
_cell.angle_gamma   90.00
#
_symmetry.space_group_name_H-M   'P 1'
#
loop_
_entity.id
_entity.type
_entity.pdbx_description
1 polymer ?
#
loop_
_entity_poly.entity_id
_entity_poly.type
_entity_poly.pdbx_seq_one_letter_code
_entity_poly.pdbx_strand_id
1 'polypeptide(L)'
;MRNIGFSTGALARGDFRAALGMLAGKNGSAVELSALRQEELAPLVDQLDHLDLGHFTYISFHAPSAMEPAFEGQALHLLEQVARRGWPIIVHPDAMYTRQAWARLGDRLCIENMDKRKPIGQTARDLADIFRDLPQASFCFDIGHARQVDPTMSEASTILQCFRDRIQQLHVSEVNTQSKHDCLSLESRIAFQKVSHLIPADAPIILESRVEESEINEEIQSALAALNPANQLAVAGD
;
A
#
# COMPACT_ATOMS: atom_id res chain seq x y z
N MET A 1 -2.90 1.14 19.48
CA MET A 1 -3.35 0.03 18.61
C MET A 1 -2.91 0.38 17.21
N ARG A 2 -2.40 -0.57 16.42
CA ARG A 2 -1.92 -0.33 15.04
C ARG A 2 -3.09 0.02 14.12
N ASN A 3 -2.97 1.07 13.30
CA ASN A 3 -3.98 1.39 12.31
C ASN A 3 -4.02 0.31 11.24
N ILE A 4 -5.22 -0.18 10.93
CA ILE A 4 -5.44 -1.20 9.89
C ILE A 4 -6.77 -0.93 9.17
N GLY A 5 -6.81 -1.17 7.89
CA GLY A 5 -8.01 -1.02 7.06
C GLY A 5 -7.76 -1.47 5.63
N PHE A 6 -8.54 -0.98 4.70
CA PHE A 6 -8.52 -1.45 3.32
C PHE A 6 -8.32 -0.33 2.32
N SER A 7 -7.76 -0.72 1.17
CA SER A 7 -7.82 0.07 -0.06
C SER A 7 -9.23 -0.01 -0.66
N THR A 8 -9.81 1.15 -0.99
CA THR A 8 -11.11 1.21 -1.67
C THR A 8 -11.07 0.54 -3.05
N GLY A 9 -9.89 0.57 -3.69
CA GLY A 9 -9.67 -0.09 -4.97
C GLY A 9 -9.75 -1.61 -4.88
N ALA A 10 -9.28 -2.20 -3.80
CA ALA A 10 -9.34 -3.64 -3.56
C ALA A 10 -10.79 -4.12 -3.34
N LEU A 11 -11.57 -3.38 -2.55
CA LEU A 11 -12.94 -3.76 -2.18
C LEU A 11 -13.94 -3.58 -3.34
N ALA A 12 -13.91 -2.45 -4.06
CA ALA A 12 -14.97 -2.13 -5.02
C ALA A 12 -14.48 -1.58 -6.36
N ARG A 13 -13.22 -1.82 -6.75
CA ARG A 13 -12.70 -1.56 -8.11
C ARG A 13 -13.03 -0.18 -8.69
N GLY A 14 -12.77 0.88 -7.95
CA GLY A 14 -13.00 2.26 -8.38
C GLY A 14 -14.34 2.86 -7.93
N ASP A 15 -15.27 2.07 -7.40
CA ASP A 15 -16.43 2.60 -6.67
C ASP A 15 -16.06 2.82 -5.20
N PHE A 16 -15.37 3.93 -4.94
CA PHE A 16 -14.92 4.27 -3.59
C PHE A 16 -16.08 4.47 -2.60
N ARG A 17 -17.30 4.85 -3.08
CA ARG A 17 -18.47 4.99 -2.20
C ARG A 17 -19.01 3.65 -1.75
N ALA A 18 -19.10 2.68 -2.66
CA ALA A 18 -19.46 1.31 -2.31
C ALA A 18 -18.45 0.71 -1.32
N ALA A 19 -17.14 0.92 -1.57
CA ALA A 19 -16.08 0.46 -0.66
C ALA A 19 -16.19 1.08 0.74
N LEU A 20 -16.43 2.39 0.85
CA LEU A 20 -16.64 3.05 2.14
C LEU A 20 -17.90 2.52 2.84
N GLY A 21 -18.96 2.21 2.09
CA GLY A 21 -20.15 1.55 2.61
C GLY A 21 -19.85 0.17 3.21
N MET A 22 -19.03 -0.65 2.54
CA MET A 22 -18.58 -1.97 3.06
C MET A 22 -17.77 -1.84 4.36
N LEU A 23 -17.02 -0.75 4.54
CA LEU A 23 -16.20 -0.49 5.73
C LEU A 23 -16.99 0.03 6.93
N ALA A 24 -18.22 0.52 6.71
CA ALA A 24 -19.05 1.07 7.77
C ALA A 24 -19.34 0.01 8.86
N GLY A 25 -19.03 0.36 10.11
CA GLY A 25 -19.23 -0.55 11.25
C GLY A 25 -18.25 -1.73 11.35
N LYS A 26 -17.19 -1.77 10.52
CA LYS A 26 -16.11 -2.77 10.63
C LYS A 26 -15.00 -2.29 11.57
N ASN A 27 -14.10 -3.21 11.94
CA ASN A 27 -13.03 -2.96 12.90
C ASN A 27 -11.81 -2.22 12.31
N GLY A 28 -11.96 -1.59 11.13
CA GLY A 28 -10.90 -0.83 10.48
C GLY A 28 -10.80 0.60 11.02
N SER A 29 -9.58 1.08 11.23
CA SER A 29 -9.27 2.47 11.61
C SER A 29 -8.48 3.21 10.53
N ALA A 30 -8.14 2.53 9.43
CA ALA A 30 -7.42 3.08 8.30
C ALA A 30 -8.22 2.92 7.00
N VAL A 31 -7.99 3.80 6.05
CA VAL A 31 -8.51 3.67 4.68
C VAL A 31 -7.51 4.24 3.68
N GLU A 32 -7.42 3.61 2.53
CA GLU A 32 -6.76 4.15 1.37
C GLU A 32 -7.78 4.43 0.27
N LEU A 33 -7.89 5.70 -0.12
CA LEU A 33 -8.71 6.12 -1.25
C LEU A 33 -7.93 5.88 -2.54
N SER A 34 -8.42 5.03 -3.43
CA SER A 34 -7.67 4.58 -4.60
C SER A 34 -8.32 5.01 -5.89
N ALA A 35 -7.56 5.69 -6.74
CA ALA A 35 -7.85 5.86 -8.15
C ALA A 35 -6.98 4.85 -8.93
N LEU A 36 -7.54 3.69 -9.29
CA LEU A 36 -6.78 2.63 -9.97
C LEU A 36 -6.40 3.01 -11.40
N ARG A 37 -7.20 3.86 -12.06
CA ARG A 37 -7.01 4.31 -13.43
C ARG A 37 -7.00 5.83 -13.50
N GLN A 38 -6.37 6.37 -14.52
CA GLN A 38 -6.25 7.83 -14.69
C GLN A 38 -7.59 8.56 -14.74
N GLU A 39 -8.62 7.95 -15.34
CA GLU A 39 -9.98 8.52 -15.43
C GLU A 39 -10.72 8.56 -14.10
N GLU A 40 -10.29 7.80 -13.11
CA GLU A 40 -10.87 7.77 -11.77
C GLU A 40 -10.31 8.88 -10.86
N LEU A 41 -9.13 9.46 -11.20
CA LEU A 41 -8.42 10.39 -10.33
C LEU A 41 -9.19 11.68 -10.10
N ALA A 42 -9.60 12.37 -11.16
CA ALA A 42 -10.31 13.63 -11.02
C ALA A 42 -11.66 13.47 -10.30
N PRO A 43 -12.53 12.49 -10.66
CA PRO A 43 -13.77 12.25 -9.94
C PRO A 43 -13.58 11.96 -8.44
N LEU A 44 -12.54 11.22 -8.07
CA LEU A 44 -12.26 10.94 -6.66
C LEU A 44 -11.79 12.20 -5.93
N VAL A 45 -10.85 12.96 -6.52
CA VAL A 45 -10.33 14.20 -5.92
C VAL A 45 -11.45 15.22 -5.71
N ASP A 46 -12.35 15.39 -6.67
CA ASP A 46 -13.48 16.32 -6.59
C ASP A 46 -14.48 15.96 -5.48
N GLN A 47 -14.49 14.72 -5.02
CA GLN A 47 -15.41 14.25 -3.98
C GLN A 47 -14.84 14.26 -2.57
N LEU A 48 -13.54 14.49 -2.40
CA LEU A 48 -12.86 14.33 -1.10
C LEU A 48 -13.49 15.17 0.04
N ASP A 49 -14.05 16.34 -0.25
CA ASP A 49 -14.72 17.18 0.74
C ASP A 49 -16.12 16.68 1.13
N HIS A 50 -16.66 15.74 0.38
CA HIS A 50 -18.01 15.19 0.56
C HIS A 50 -18.02 13.77 1.13
N LEU A 51 -16.83 13.17 1.37
CA LEU A 51 -16.73 11.85 1.94
C LEU A 51 -16.76 11.90 3.47
N ASP A 52 -17.54 11.01 4.07
CA ASP A 52 -17.50 10.81 5.52
C ASP A 52 -16.30 9.90 5.89
N LEU A 53 -15.20 10.55 6.25
CA LEU A 53 -13.94 9.89 6.64
C LEU A 53 -13.62 10.07 8.14
N GLY A 54 -14.54 10.68 8.90
CA GLY A 54 -14.25 11.11 10.27
C GLY A 54 -13.97 9.99 11.28
N HIS A 55 -14.32 8.75 10.95
CA HIS A 55 -14.05 7.60 11.80
C HIS A 55 -12.68 6.93 11.53
N PHE A 56 -12.00 7.27 10.42
CA PHE A 56 -10.66 6.79 10.14
C PHE A 56 -9.61 7.68 10.81
N THR A 57 -8.69 7.07 11.53
CA THR A 57 -7.56 7.75 12.18
C THR A 57 -6.33 7.81 11.27
N TYR A 58 -6.30 7.01 10.21
CA TYR A 58 -5.29 7.03 9.17
C TYR A 58 -5.95 6.99 7.80
N ILE A 59 -5.55 7.93 6.95
CA ILE A 59 -6.04 8.04 5.57
C ILE A 59 -4.83 8.19 4.66
N SER A 60 -4.78 7.41 3.59
CA SER A 60 -3.84 7.56 2.49
C SER A 60 -4.56 7.63 1.15
N PHE A 61 -3.84 7.96 0.10
CA PHE A 61 -4.38 8.08 -1.25
C PHE A 61 -3.48 7.33 -2.23
N HIS A 62 -4.07 6.44 -3.03
CA HIS A 62 -3.34 5.72 -4.07
C HIS A 62 -3.56 6.39 -5.42
N ALA A 63 -2.47 6.85 -6.03
CA ALA A 63 -2.47 7.40 -7.39
C ALA A 63 -2.71 6.29 -8.43
N PRO A 64 -3.10 6.64 -9.67
CA PRO A 64 -3.30 5.64 -10.72
C PRO A 64 -2.09 4.72 -10.91
N SER A 65 -2.35 3.40 -10.91
CA SER A 65 -1.31 2.35 -11.07
C SER A 65 -0.69 2.34 -12.47
N ALA A 66 -1.36 2.98 -13.42
CA ALA A 66 -0.88 3.24 -14.77
C ALA A 66 -1.58 4.49 -15.32
N MET A 67 -0.87 5.29 -16.10
CA MET A 67 -1.41 6.45 -16.77
C MET A 67 -0.67 6.69 -18.09
N GLU A 68 -1.26 7.47 -18.98
CA GLU A 68 -0.58 7.92 -20.18
C GLU A 68 0.45 9.02 -19.85
N PRO A 69 1.61 9.08 -20.54
CA PRO A 69 2.63 10.11 -20.29
C PRO A 69 2.08 11.55 -20.36
N ALA A 70 1.16 11.81 -21.27
CA ALA A 70 0.52 13.11 -21.42
C ALA A 70 -0.36 13.52 -20.24
N PHE A 71 -0.81 12.56 -19.42
CA PHE A 71 -1.65 12.80 -18.26
C PHE A 71 -0.84 13.13 -17.00
N GLU A 72 0.47 12.85 -16.95
CA GLU A 72 1.31 12.99 -15.76
C GLU A 72 1.22 14.40 -15.14
N GLY A 73 1.27 15.45 -15.96
CA GLY A 73 1.16 16.82 -15.47
C GLY A 73 -0.17 17.14 -14.80
N GLN A 74 -1.28 16.64 -15.36
CA GLN A 74 -2.61 16.77 -14.77
C GLN A 74 -2.74 15.93 -13.49
N ALA A 75 -2.22 14.72 -13.49
CA ALA A 75 -2.20 13.87 -12.30
C ALA A 75 -1.47 14.56 -11.13
N LEU A 76 -0.28 15.11 -11.37
CA LEU A 76 0.46 15.85 -10.37
C LEU A 76 -0.32 17.04 -9.82
N HIS A 77 -0.99 17.82 -10.68
CA HIS A 77 -1.81 18.94 -10.23
C HIS A 77 -2.97 18.51 -9.31
N LEU A 78 -3.63 17.40 -9.62
CA LEU A 78 -4.69 16.83 -8.78
C LEU A 78 -4.12 16.27 -7.47
N LEU A 79 -3.00 15.56 -7.52
CA LEU A 79 -2.36 14.97 -6.34
C LEU A 79 -1.79 16.04 -5.38
N GLU A 80 -1.42 17.23 -5.87
CA GLU A 80 -1.07 18.36 -4.99
C GLU A 80 -2.26 18.82 -4.13
N GLN A 81 -3.49 18.67 -4.59
CA GLN A 81 -4.68 18.97 -3.79
C GLN A 81 -4.84 17.94 -2.67
N VAL A 82 -4.55 16.68 -2.94
CA VAL A 82 -4.52 15.61 -1.93
C VAL A 82 -3.40 15.86 -0.91
N ALA A 83 -2.19 16.22 -1.38
CA ALA A 83 -1.04 16.50 -0.52
C ALA A 83 -1.30 17.59 0.53
N ARG A 84 -2.12 18.61 0.19
CA ARG A 84 -2.54 19.68 1.12
C ARG A 84 -3.36 19.16 2.31
N ARG A 85 -3.95 17.97 2.22
CA ARG A 85 -4.68 17.32 3.32
C ARG A 85 -3.74 16.63 4.31
N GLY A 86 -2.45 16.56 3.99
CA GLY A 86 -1.45 15.89 4.81
C GLY A 86 -1.42 14.37 4.63
N TRP A 87 -2.15 13.81 3.68
CA TRP A 87 -2.21 12.37 3.45
C TRP A 87 -1.02 11.88 2.64
N PRO A 88 -0.46 10.70 2.94
CA PRO A 88 0.49 10.03 2.07
C PRO A 88 -0.15 9.69 0.71
N ILE A 89 0.62 9.84 -0.35
CA ILE A 89 0.19 9.54 -1.72
C ILE A 89 1.05 8.41 -2.26
N ILE A 90 0.46 7.23 -2.35
CA ILE A 90 1.11 6.03 -2.83
C ILE A 90 1.20 6.07 -4.35
N VAL A 91 2.41 5.79 -4.86
CA VAL A 91 2.71 5.86 -6.29
C VAL A 91 3.57 4.69 -6.70
N HIS A 92 3.17 4.04 -7.79
CA HIS A 92 3.98 3.06 -8.48
C HIS A 92 5.13 3.74 -9.23
N PRO A 93 6.39 3.35 -9.02
CA PRO A 93 7.52 4.02 -9.65
C PRO A 93 7.54 3.92 -11.18
N ASP A 94 6.92 2.90 -11.76
CA ASP A 94 6.79 2.74 -13.21
C ASP A 94 5.69 3.64 -13.83
N ALA A 95 4.85 4.27 -13.01
CA ALA A 95 3.89 5.28 -13.46
C ALA A 95 4.47 6.70 -13.50
N MET A 96 5.72 6.90 -13.06
CA MET A 96 6.41 8.19 -13.05
C MET A 96 7.29 8.33 -14.29
N TYR A 97 6.84 9.07 -15.30
CA TYR A 97 7.61 9.30 -16.53
C TYR A 97 8.70 10.36 -16.33
N THR A 98 8.41 11.42 -15.58
CA THR A 98 9.35 12.49 -15.24
C THR A 98 9.59 12.49 -13.74
N ARG A 99 10.39 11.54 -13.25
CA ARG A 99 10.58 11.26 -11.82
C ARG A 99 10.81 12.52 -10.98
N GLN A 100 11.65 13.47 -11.46
CA GLN A 100 11.94 14.72 -10.76
C GLN A 100 10.71 15.61 -10.57
N ALA A 101 9.71 15.52 -11.45
CA ALA A 101 8.47 16.30 -11.32
C ALA A 101 7.66 15.89 -10.08
N TRP A 102 7.78 14.63 -9.63
CA TRP A 102 7.09 14.10 -8.46
C TRP A 102 7.70 14.57 -7.14
N ALA A 103 8.95 15.07 -7.15
CA ALA A 103 9.57 15.65 -5.96
C ALA A 103 8.77 16.84 -5.37
N ARG A 104 7.88 17.45 -6.14
CA ARG A 104 6.98 18.52 -5.68
C ARG A 104 5.95 18.08 -4.64
N LEU A 105 5.68 16.76 -4.53
CA LEU A 105 4.83 16.21 -3.48
C LEU A 105 5.57 16.07 -2.13
N GLY A 106 6.90 16.24 -2.12
CA GLY A 106 7.72 16.25 -0.91
C GLY A 106 7.61 14.96 -0.10
N ASP A 107 7.40 15.09 1.20
CA ASP A 107 7.22 13.99 2.16
C ASP A 107 5.87 13.28 2.04
N ARG A 108 4.93 13.83 1.25
CA ARG A 108 3.66 13.16 0.95
C ARG A 108 3.81 12.11 -0.13
N LEU A 109 4.84 12.17 -0.97
CA LEU A 109 5.12 11.11 -1.93
C LEU A 109 5.55 9.84 -1.20
N CYS A 110 4.85 8.75 -1.47
CA CYS A 110 5.10 7.44 -0.88
C CYS A 110 5.28 6.42 -2.00
N ILE A 111 6.51 5.95 -2.18
CA ILE A 111 6.86 5.00 -3.24
C ILE A 111 6.52 3.59 -2.80
N GLU A 112 5.90 2.80 -3.67
CA GLU A 112 5.60 1.40 -3.43
C GLU A 112 6.60 0.48 -4.12
N ASN A 113 6.98 -0.65 -3.48
CA ASN A 113 7.71 -1.70 -4.17
C ASN A 113 6.78 -2.59 -4.99
N MET A 114 7.28 -3.02 -6.16
CA MET A 114 6.45 -3.57 -7.22
C MET A 114 6.51 -5.10 -7.33
N ASP A 115 5.45 -5.66 -7.93
CA ASP A 115 5.34 -7.05 -8.33
C ASP A 115 6.24 -7.36 -9.55
N LYS A 116 6.45 -8.65 -9.84
CA LYS A 116 7.37 -9.09 -10.91
C LYS A 116 6.93 -8.77 -12.34
N ARG A 117 5.73 -8.24 -12.59
CA ARG A 117 5.31 -7.77 -13.92
C ARG A 117 5.85 -6.38 -14.24
N LYS A 118 6.22 -5.64 -13.21
CA LYS A 118 6.66 -4.25 -13.35
C LYS A 118 8.15 -4.17 -13.67
N PRO A 119 8.60 -3.21 -14.50
CA PRO A 119 9.98 -3.15 -14.96
C PRO A 119 10.98 -2.65 -13.90
N ILE A 120 10.51 -1.97 -12.84
CA ILE A 120 11.33 -1.34 -11.80
C ILE A 120 10.63 -1.41 -10.44
N GLY A 121 11.38 -1.22 -9.36
CA GLY A 121 10.84 -1.14 -8.00
C GLY A 121 10.70 -2.49 -7.31
N GLN A 122 11.23 -3.58 -7.88
CA GLN A 122 11.10 -4.92 -7.33
C GLN A 122 12.13 -5.23 -6.24
N THR A 123 13.30 -4.60 -6.30
CA THR A 123 14.46 -4.93 -5.47
C THR A 123 14.92 -3.74 -4.64
N ALA A 124 15.69 -4.02 -3.58
CA ALA A 124 16.35 -2.98 -2.78
C ALA A 124 17.23 -2.08 -3.65
N ARG A 125 17.86 -2.62 -4.70
CA ARG A 125 18.68 -1.86 -5.64
C ARG A 125 17.82 -0.87 -6.45
N ASP A 126 16.68 -1.33 -7.00
CA ASP A 126 15.78 -0.45 -7.76
C ASP A 126 15.27 0.69 -6.88
N LEU A 127 14.86 0.35 -5.65
CA LEU A 127 14.37 1.32 -4.67
C LEU A 127 15.46 2.33 -4.27
N ALA A 128 16.72 1.88 -4.12
CA ALA A 128 17.83 2.78 -3.82
C ALA A 128 18.05 3.84 -4.92
N ASP A 129 17.90 3.44 -6.18
CA ASP A 129 18.00 4.37 -7.31
C ASP A 129 16.83 5.36 -7.33
N ILE A 130 15.62 4.90 -7.00
CA ILE A 130 14.43 5.75 -6.90
C ILE A 130 14.57 6.76 -5.76
N PHE A 131 14.94 6.32 -4.56
CA PHE A 131 15.09 7.20 -3.40
C PHE A 131 16.30 8.14 -3.49
N ARG A 132 17.29 7.83 -4.32
CA ARG A 132 18.37 8.78 -4.63
C ARG A 132 17.84 10.00 -5.40
N ASP A 133 16.92 9.76 -6.34
CA ASP A 133 16.30 10.82 -7.13
C ASP A 133 15.19 11.56 -6.35
N LEU A 134 14.57 10.89 -5.40
CA LEU A 134 13.44 11.35 -4.57
C LEU A 134 13.75 11.22 -3.06
N PRO A 135 14.73 11.99 -2.54
CA PRO A 135 15.25 11.77 -1.19
C PRO A 135 14.25 12.05 -0.07
N GLN A 136 13.19 12.83 -0.34
CA GLN A 136 12.14 13.15 0.62
C GLN A 136 10.99 12.13 0.61
N ALA A 137 10.90 11.26 -0.41
CA ALA A 137 9.83 10.30 -0.52
C ALA A 137 9.88 9.28 0.63
N SER A 138 8.71 8.96 1.17
CA SER A 138 8.48 7.85 2.08
C SER A 138 8.27 6.54 1.32
N PHE A 139 8.05 5.46 2.03
CA PHE A 139 7.96 4.11 1.48
C PHE A 139 6.67 3.41 1.89
N CYS A 140 5.93 2.90 0.93
CA CYS A 140 4.87 1.92 1.11
C CYS A 140 5.45 0.53 0.84
N PHE A 141 5.63 -0.27 1.89
CA PHE A 141 6.13 -1.62 1.72
C PHE A 141 4.98 -2.59 1.43
N ASP A 142 4.86 -3.03 0.17
CA ASP A 142 3.96 -4.14 -0.20
C ASP A 142 4.68 -5.47 0.01
N ILE A 143 4.24 -6.19 1.05
CA ILE A 143 4.81 -7.48 1.42
C ILE A 143 4.37 -8.61 0.48
N GLY A 144 3.20 -8.49 -0.14
CA GLY A 144 2.69 -9.43 -1.14
C GLY A 144 3.48 -9.36 -2.43
N HIS A 145 3.77 -8.15 -2.92
CA HIS A 145 4.65 -7.93 -4.06
C HIS A 145 6.06 -8.49 -3.81
N ALA A 146 6.62 -8.16 -2.66
CA ALA A 146 7.96 -8.66 -2.29
C ALA A 146 8.00 -10.20 -2.24
N ARG A 147 6.97 -10.87 -1.68
CA ARG A 147 6.85 -12.33 -1.67
C ARG A 147 6.71 -12.90 -3.08
N GLN A 148 5.96 -12.24 -3.96
CA GLN A 148 5.81 -12.70 -5.33
C GLN A 148 7.13 -12.62 -6.12
N VAL A 149 7.93 -11.58 -5.89
CA VAL A 149 9.27 -11.43 -6.49
C VAL A 149 10.22 -12.49 -5.96
N ASP A 150 10.29 -12.65 -4.64
CA ASP A 150 11.12 -13.65 -3.97
C ASP A 150 10.34 -14.39 -2.86
N PRO A 151 9.82 -15.60 -3.14
CA PRO A 151 9.08 -16.39 -2.15
C PRO A 151 9.90 -16.81 -0.92
N THR A 152 11.23 -16.74 -0.96
CA THR A 152 12.08 -17.00 0.21
C THR A 152 12.00 -15.90 1.25
N MET A 153 11.52 -14.70 0.88
CA MET A 153 11.48 -13.46 1.65
C MET A 153 12.87 -12.84 1.92
N SER A 154 13.92 -13.29 1.24
CA SER A 154 15.27 -12.72 1.39
C SER A 154 15.33 -11.29 0.85
N GLU A 155 14.73 -11.04 -0.32
CA GLU A 155 14.64 -9.69 -0.88
C GLU A 155 13.76 -8.77 -0.01
N ALA A 156 12.63 -9.28 0.51
CA ALA A 156 11.80 -8.55 1.46
C ALA A 156 12.60 -8.12 2.71
N SER A 157 13.41 -9.04 3.26
CA SER A 157 14.31 -8.74 4.39
C SER A 157 15.33 -7.66 4.03
N THR A 158 15.94 -7.73 2.84
CA THR A 158 16.91 -6.73 2.36
C THR A 158 16.26 -5.36 2.20
N ILE A 159 15.08 -5.29 1.58
CA ILE A 159 14.32 -4.05 1.42
C ILE A 159 14.01 -3.42 2.79
N LEU A 160 13.49 -4.21 3.72
CA LEU A 160 13.15 -3.74 5.07
C LEU A 160 14.40 -3.25 5.84
N GLN A 161 15.53 -3.93 5.74
CA GLN A 161 16.77 -3.49 6.37
C GLN A 161 17.30 -2.18 5.78
N CYS A 162 17.17 -1.98 4.47
CA CYS A 162 17.65 -0.77 3.79
C CYS A 162 16.75 0.45 4.00
N PHE A 163 15.42 0.24 4.09
CA PHE A 163 14.45 1.34 3.99
C PHE A 163 13.45 1.39 5.15
N ARG A 164 13.71 0.67 6.24
CA ARG A 164 12.84 0.63 7.43
C ARG A 164 12.41 2.02 7.92
N ASP A 165 13.34 2.94 7.96
CA ASP A 165 13.12 4.31 8.48
C ASP A 165 12.31 5.20 7.52
N ARG A 166 12.05 4.73 6.28
CA ARG A 166 11.20 5.40 5.31
C ARG A 166 9.77 4.87 5.32
N ILE A 167 9.50 3.73 5.98
CA ILE A 167 8.18 3.09 5.93
C ILE A 167 7.12 4.00 6.52
N GLN A 168 6.21 4.43 5.67
CA GLN A 168 5.03 5.22 6.00
C GLN A 168 3.81 4.32 6.24
N GLN A 169 3.65 3.27 5.46
CA GLN A 169 2.59 2.27 5.58
C GLN A 169 3.00 0.94 4.94
N LEU A 170 2.15 -0.06 5.14
CA LEU A 170 2.26 -1.36 4.49
C LEU A 170 1.06 -1.60 3.59
N HIS A 171 1.29 -2.21 2.43
CA HIS A 171 0.27 -2.95 1.70
C HIS A 171 0.37 -4.42 2.00
N VAL A 172 -0.78 -5.06 2.25
CA VAL A 172 -0.83 -6.46 2.67
C VAL A 172 -1.94 -7.20 1.93
N SER A 173 -1.55 -8.19 1.16
CA SER A 173 -2.42 -9.16 0.50
C SER A 173 -1.60 -10.38 0.08
N GLU A 174 -2.24 -11.47 -0.28
CA GLU A 174 -1.56 -12.50 -1.05
C GLU A 174 -1.56 -12.10 -2.54
N VAL A 175 -0.38 -12.05 -3.16
CA VAL A 175 -0.26 -11.77 -4.60
C VAL A 175 0.00 -13.08 -5.32
N ASN A 176 -0.95 -13.51 -6.16
CA ASN A 176 -0.86 -14.76 -6.89
C ASN A 176 0.05 -14.67 -8.12
N THR A 177 0.23 -15.78 -8.83
CA THR A 177 1.12 -15.87 -10.00
C THR A 177 0.69 -14.98 -11.18
N GLN A 178 -0.57 -14.51 -11.19
CA GLN A 178 -1.10 -13.57 -12.17
C GLN A 178 -1.04 -12.12 -11.68
N SER A 179 -0.37 -11.87 -10.53
CA SER A 179 -0.31 -10.58 -9.82
C SER A 179 -1.69 -10.01 -9.52
N LYS A 180 -2.58 -10.87 -9.05
CA LYS A 180 -3.87 -10.47 -8.47
C LYS A 180 -3.78 -10.59 -6.97
N HIS A 181 -4.41 -9.66 -6.29
CA HIS A 181 -4.49 -9.62 -4.84
C HIS A 181 -5.62 -10.54 -4.37
N ASP A 182 -5.28 -11.54 -3.59
CA ASP A 182 -6.19 -12.52 -3.01
C ASP A 182 -6.15 -12.40 -1.46
N CYS A 183 -7.09 -13.06 -0.78
CA CYS A 183 -7.09 -13.19 0.68
C CYS A 183 -5.84 -13.92 1.18
N LEU A 184 -5.44 -13.62 2.41
CA LEU A 184 -4.25 -14.21 3.03
C LEU A 184 -4.42 -15.69 3.29
N SER A 185 -3.70 -16.53 2.54
CA SER A 185 -3.58 -17.97 2.82
C SER A 185 -2.70 -18.24 4.06
N LEU A 186 -2.74 -19.45 4.56
CA LEU A 186 -1.81 -19.89 5.62
C LEU A 186 -0.35 -19.74 5.16
N GLU A 187 -0.07 -20.05 3.90
CA GLU A 187 1.28 -19.98 3.34
C GLU A 187 1.80 -18.53 3.30
N SER A 188 0.99 -17.57 2.84
CA SER A 188 1.37 -16.15 2.84
C SER A 188 1.60 -15.64 4.27
N ARG A 189 0.74 -15.99 5.22
CA ARG A 189 0.87 -15.61 6.63
C ARG A 189 2.18 -16.12 7.23
N ILE A 190 2.54 -17.40 7.00
CA ILE A 190 3.82 -17.98 7.46
C ILE A 190 5.01 -17.26 6.81
N ALA A 191 4.92 -16.93 5.51
CA ALA A 191 5.98 -16.20 4.82
C ALA A 191 6.18 -14.79 5.42
N PHE A 192 5.07 -14.07 5.68
CA PHE A 192 5.12 -12.71 6.24
C PHE A 192 5.68 -12.68 7.66
N GLN A 193 5.41 -13.69 8.47
CA GLN A 193 6.00 -13.84 9.81
C GLN A 193 7.52 -13.84 9.79
N LYS A 194 8.18 -14.38 8.74
CA LYS A 194 9.64 -14.41 8.65
C LYS A 194 10.29 -13.03 8.74
N VAL A 195 9.60 -12.00 8.26
CA VAL A 195 10.12 -10.62 8.19
C VAL A 195 9.38 -9.64 9.09
N SER A 196 8.33 -10.08 9.79
CA SER A 196 7.47 -9.20 10.61
C SER A 196 8.24 -8.42 11.68
N HIS A 197 9.33 -8.99 12.23
CA HIS A 197 10.20 -8.36 13.23
C HIS A 197 11.01 -7.16 12.68
N LEU A 198 11.16 -7.05 11.36
CA LEU A 198 11.84 -5.93 10.69
C LEU A 198 10.89 -4.75 10.44
N ILE A 199 9.59 -4.99 10.50
CA ILE A 199 8.55 -3.99 10.22
C ILE A 199 8.34 -3.11 11.45
N PRO A 200 8.24 -1.76 11.32
CA PRO A 200 7.87 -0.89 12.42
C PRO A 200 6.51 -1.31 13.02
N ALA A 201 6.44 -1.43 14.35
CA ALA A 201 5.25 -1.95 15.03
C ALA A 201 4.02 -1.04 14.91
N ASP A 202 4.23 0.23 14.65
CA ASP A 202 3.20 1.28 14.52
C ASP A 202 2.85 1.62 13.06
N ALA A 203 3.59 1.09 12.07
CA ALA A 203 3.30 1.34 10.66
C ALA A 203 1.87 0.93 10.31
N PRO A 204 1.03 1.83 9.76
CA PRO A 204 -0.32 1.51 9.32
C PRO A 204 -0.36 0.37 8.30
N ILE A 205 -1.43 -0.42 8.33
CA ILE A 205 -1.66 -1.52 7.39
C ILE A 205 -2.85 -1.19 6.51
N ILE A 206 -2.65 -1.24 5.20
CA ILE A 206 -3.72 -1.20 4.21
C ILE A 206 -3.81 -2.58 3.55
N LEU A 207 -4.96 -3.20 3.66
CA LEU A 207 -5.26 -4.47 3.03
C LEU A 207 -5.69 -4.25 1.59
N GLU A 208 -5.11 -5.02 0.69
CA GLU A 208 -5.48 -5.02 -0.72
C GLU A 208 -6.12 -6.35 -1.17
N SER A 209 -6.42 -7.20 -0.20
CA SER A 209 -7.15 -8.45 -0.42
C SER A 209 -8.56 -8.17 -0.95
N ARG A 210 -8.97 -8.94 -1.94
CA ARG A 210 -10.35 -8.91 -2.44
C ARG A 210 -11.21 -9.80 -1.57
N VAL A 211 -12.06 -9.18 -0.79
CA VAL A 211 -12.96 -9.85 0.16
C VAL A 211 -14.39 -9.37 -0.03
N GLU A 212 -15.33 -10.23 0.31
CA GLU A 212 -16.72 -9.81 0.49
C GLU A 212 -16.87 -9.02 1.80
N GLU A 213 -17.91 -8.20 1.90
CA GLU A 213 -18.15 -7.37 3.08
C GLU A 213 -18.18 -8.17 4.41
N SER A 214 -18.71 -9.39 4.40
CA SER A 214 -18.77 -10.28 5.56
C SER A 214 -17.39 -10.76 6.04
N GLU A 215 -16.38 -10.77 5.16
CA GLU A 215 -15.05 -11.32 5.42
C GLU A 215 -14.04 -10.25 5.90
N ILE A 216 -14.39 -8.96 5.83
CA ILE A 216 -13.51 -7.83 6.16
C ILE A 216 -12.85 -7.99 7.54
N ASN A 217 -13.64 -8.29 8.58
CA ASN A 217 -13.09 -8.42 9.93
C ASN A 217 -12.18 -9.66 10.09
N GLU A 218 -12.46 -10.75 9.40
CA GLU A 218 -11.62 -11.94 9.41
C GLU A 218 -10.27 -11.68 8.74
N GLU A 219 -10.27 -11.00 7.60
CA GLU A 219 -9.03 -10.63 6.90
C GLU A 219 -8.17 -9.66 7.71
N ILE A 220 -8.79 -8.69 8.40
CA ILE A 220 -8.10 -7.82 9.37
C ILE A 220 -7.39 -8.66 10.45
N GLN A 221 -8.06 -9.65 11.04
CA GLN A 221 -7.45 -10.50 12.07
C GLN A 221 -6.34 -11.37 11.51
N SER A 222 -6.51 -11.88 10.28
CA SER A 222 -5.49 -12.66 9.56
C SER A 222 -4.21 -11.86 9.33
N ALA A 223 -4.34 -10.61 8.90
CA ALA A 223 -3.19 -9.72 8.68
C ALA A 223 -2.49 -9.33 10.00
N LEU A 224 -3.25 -9.00 11.03
CA LEU A 224 -2.67 -8.70 12.36
C LEU A 224 -1.90 -9.91 12.91
N ALA A 225 -2.43 -11.12 12.75
CA ALA A 225 -1.76 -12.35 13.18
C ALA A 225 -0.47 -12.63 12.35
N ALA A 226 -0.51 -12.38 11.03
CA ALA A 226 0.63 -12.56 10.14
C ALA A 226 1.79 -11.60 10.45
N LEU A 227 1.47 -10.38 10.88
CA LEU A 227 2.46 -9.32 11.12
C LEU A 227 2.80 -9.12 12.61
N ASN A 228 2.36 -10.03 13.49
CA ASN A 228 2.70 -9.98 14.91
C ASN A 228 4.06 -10.67 15.17
N PRO A 229 5.11 -9.94 15.58
CA PRO A 229 6.42 -10.53 15.83
C PRO A 229 6.43 -11.56 16.98
N ALA A 230 5.47 -11.49 17.91
CA ALA A 230 5.40 -12.44 19.03
C ALA A 230 5.11 -13.88 18.59
N ASN A 231 4.54 -14.08 17.40
CA ASN A 231 4.24 -15.42 16.89
C ASN A 231 5.50 -16.16 16.38
N GLN A 232 6.64 -15.49 16.19
CA GLN A 232 7.89 -16.14 15.81
C GLN A 232 8.52 -16.99 16.94
N LEU A 233 8.29 -16.64 18.19
CA LEU A 233 8.87 -17.34 19.35
C LEU A 233 8.22 -18.71 19.62
N ALA A 234 7.03 -18.95 19.09
CA ALA A 234 6.33 -20.23 19.30
C ALA A 234 6.79 -21.36 18.35
N VAL A 235 7.45 -21.04 17.24
CA VAL A 235 7.90 -22.03 16.23
C VAL A 235 9.37 -22.45 16.41
N ALA A 236 10.14 -21.69 17.19
CA ALA A 236 11.58 -21.94 17.41
C ALA A 236 11.87 -22.74 18.72
N GLY A 237 10.84 -23.26 19.38
CA GLY A 237 10.93 -23.89 20.69
C GLY A 237 10.51 -25.38 20.79
N ASP A 238 10.42 -26.10 19.64
CA ASP A 238 10.22 -27.56 19.63
C ASP A 238 11.41 -28.30 19.02
#